data_51fc97caa1199080e87f315cd4d4c04f
#
_entry.id   51fc97caa1199080e87f315cd4d4c04f
#
_cell.length_a   1.000
_cell.length_b   1.000
_cell.length_c   1.000
_cell.angle_alpha   90.00
_cell.angle_beta   90.00
_cell.angle_gamma   90.00
#
_symmetry.space_group_name_H-M   'P 1'
#
loop_
_entity.id
_entity.type
_entity.pdbx_description
1 polymer ?
#
loop_
_entity_poly.entity_id
_entity_poly.type
_entity_poly.pdbx_seq_one_letter_code
_entity_poly.pdbx_strand_id
1 'polypeptide(L)'
;MTSSQTRTDPAVIIAMICSAAVSAQFIAGKATRDALYLANLDVTTLPTIVIGTAVVSIFLVMASSRVLQKVAPSVFVPIAFTLSGVLLFASWVLTFSMPVLAARLVYLQISGLGPMLGSSFWLIASERFDPHTARHHFGRIAGVGTLAGLGGALVAERAAVMVGVTAMLPLLAIVNLFCAWQIRRLALSAPPSTHAALDTAPADLAAMSPQSGLQVLAQAPYLRNLAALVLLGTIGAALADYIFKAEAVETFGRGDSLLRFFALYYAGVSLLSFLVQTTSSALALERLGLGLTASTPSIALAVGGLLGLAFPGLAGALLARTGESVFRGSLFRTGYEIFYTPIPAEEKRAAKSIIDVGFDRLGDAFGGGLVRLLILLPVAQQYGAILLAAVACSAVAIVVARRLSTGYIQTLERSLLDRAVELELSDVEDITTRTAVIKTLRTPFTAGLTRDRTIATTSLTAAVTSEHPVPVGDPEVMEIMALKSRNRDRVLSVLRDEEGLPATLVPHVIPLLAWDPVAEDAVKALRKIAE
;
A
#
# COMPACT_ATOMS: atom_id res chain seq x y z
N MET A 1 6.72 41.16 -11.70
CA MET A 1 7.51 40.02 -11.18
C MET A 1 7.67 40.21 -9.69
N THR A 2 6.69 39.76 -8.92
CA THR A 2 6.74 39.78 -7.46
C THR A 2 7.04 38.35 -7.02
N SER A 3 8.25 38.16 -6.44
CA SER A 3 8.68 36.92 -5.82
C SER A 3 7.75 36.59 -4.66
N SER A 4 6.73 35.75 -4.90
CA SER A 4 6.01 35.09 -3.84
C SER A 4 6.99 34.12 -3.16
N GLN A 5 7.63 34.59 -2.09
CA GLN A 5 8.30 33.71 -1.13
C GLN A 5 7.28 32.62 -0.76
N THR A 6 7.57 31.40 -1.14
CA THR A 6 6.83 30.20 -0.76
C THR A 6 6.98 30.01 0.76
N ARG A 7 6.17 30.73 1.56
CA ARG A 7 6.01 30.42 2.97
C ARG A 7 5.44 29.01 3.04
N THR A 8 6.26 28.08 3.45
CA THR A 8 5.83 26.71 3.71
C THR A 8 4.69 26.75 4.72
N ASP A 9 3.53 26.24 4.37
CA ASP A 9 2.35 26.21 5.25
C ASP A 9 2.77 25.63 6.61
N PRO A 10 2.53 26.32 7.73
CA PRO A 10 2.86 25.82 9.08
C PRO A 10 2.34 24.40 9.34
N ALA A 11 1.19 24.03 8.75
CA ALA A 11 0.64 22.69 8.87
C ALA A 11 1.53 21.62 8.22
N VAL A 12 2.20 21.93 7.10
CA VAL A 12 3.14 21.00 6.45
C VAL A 12 4.34 20.76 7.36
N ILE A 13 4.87 21.81 8.00
CA ILE A 13 5.99 21.68 8.94
C ILE A 13 5.58 20.81 10.15
N ILE A 14 4.39 21.04 10.73
CA ILE A 14 3.88 20.24 11.85
C ILE A 14 3.73 18.77 11.40
N ALA A 15 3.19 18.50 10.21
CA ALA A 15 3.04 17.16 9.67
C ALA A 15 4.40 16.47 9.44
N MET A 16 5.42 17.21 8.97
CA MET A 16 6.80 16.69 8.83
C MET A 16 7.39 16.32 10.20
N ILE A 17 7.21 17.16 11.23
CA ILE A 17 7.67 16.87 12.60
C ILE A 17 6.93 15.65 13.17
N CYS A 18 5.60 15.55 12.97
CA CYS A 18 4.82 14.38 13.36
C CYS A 18 5.33 13.11 12.69
N SER A 19 5.51 13.15 11.37
CA SER A 19 6.03 12.01 10.60
C SER A 19 7.41 11.57 11.08
N ALA A 20 8.27 12.55 11.36
CA ALA A 20 9.60 12.31 11.92
C ALA A 20 9.52 11.58 13.28
N ALA A 21 8.74 12.10 14.20
CA ALA A 21 8.63 11.54 15.55
C ALA A 21 7.98 10.14 15.54
N VAL A 22 6.91 9.96 14.75
CA VAL A 22 6.21 8.65 14.60
C VAL A 22 7.13 7.60 14.00
N SER A 23 7.91 7.95 12.96
CA SER A 23 8.83 7.01 12.31
C SER A 23 10.04 6.68 13.19
N ALA A 24 10.61 7.69 13.86
CA ALA A 24 11.74 7.50 14.77
C ALA A 24 11.38 6.57 15.93
N GLN A 25 10.23 6.82 16.59
CA GLN A 25 9.77 5.95 17.68
C GLN A 25 9.42 4.53 17.21
N PHE A 26 8.89 4.37 15.98
CA PHE A 26 8.54 3.05 15.46
C PHE A 26 9.77 2.19 15.23
N ILE A 27 10.83 2.74 14.64
CA ILE A 27 12.09 2.01 14.39
C ILE A 27 12.83 1.75 15.70
N ALA A 28 13.00 2.77 16.55
CA ALA A 28 13.62 2.61 17.86
C ALA A 28 12.82 1.63 18.75
N GLY A 29 11.49 1.69 18.68
CA GLY A 29 10.59 0.78 19.38
C GLY A 29 10.77 -0.68 18.96
N LYS A 30 10.90 -0.96 17.66
CA LYS A 30 11.17 -2.32 17.18
C LYS A 30 12.48 -2.89 17.75
N ALA A 31 13.56 -2.13 17.72
CA ALA A 31 14.85 -2.56 18.26
C ALA A 31 14.75 -2.81 19.77
N THR A 32 14.13 -1.88 20.51
CA THR A 32 13.93 -2.00 21.97
C THR A 32 13.07 -3.21 22.32
N ARG A 33 11.96 -3.41 21.60
CA ARG A 33 11.06 -4.54 21.80
C ARG A 33 11.79 -5.87 21.67
N ASP A 34 12.51 -6.04 20.56
CA ASP A 34 13.20 -7.29 20.26
C ASP A 34 14.34 -7.56 21.26
N ALA A 35 15.13 -6.54 21.57
CA ALA A 35 16.22 -6.67 22.55
C ALA A 35 15.68 -6.91 23.97
N LEU A 36 14.66 -6.18 24.42
CA LEU A 36 14.08 -6.36 25.75
C LEU A 36 13.43 -7.74 25.90
N TYR A 37 12.74 -8.22 24.87
CA TYR A 37 12.12 -9.54 24.89
C TYR A 37 13.18 -10.64 24.99
N LEU A 38 14.20 -10.60 24.15
CA LEU A 38 15.25 -11.61 24.08
C LEU A 38 16.27 -11.51 25.24
N ALA A 39 16.31 -10.36 25.92
CA ALA A 39 17.07 -10.23 27.16
C ALA A 39 16.44 -11.00 28.35
N ASN A 40 15.09 -11.10 28.38
CA ASN A 40 14.35 -11.64 29.51
C ASN A 40 13.70 -13.01 29.24
N LEU A 41 13.53 -13.39 27.97
CA LEU A 41 12.85 -14.62 27.56
C LEU A 41 13.70 -15.40 26.54
N ASP A 42 13.47 -16.69 26.48
CA ASP A 42 14.11 -17.54 25.49
C ASP A 42 13.53 -17.31 24.09
N VAL A 43 14.40 -17.41 23.07
CA VAL A 43 14.04 -17.22 21.66
C VAL A 43 12.95 -18.21 21.20
N THR A 44 12.90 -19.40 21.77
CA THR A 44 11.86 -20.43 21.49
C THR A 44 10.45 -19.99 21.89
N THR A 45 10.32 -18.94 22.72
CA THR A 45 9.02 -18.36 23.11
C THR A 45 8.52 -17.31 22.13
N LEU A 46 9.36 -16.80 21.21
CA LEU A 46 8.98 -15.81 20.20
C LEU A 46 7.77 -16.22 19.36
N PRO A 47 7.66 -17.46 18.86
CA PRO A 47 6.49 -17.84 18.07
C PRO A 47 5.18 -17.66 18.83
N THR A 48 5.16 -17.93 20.12
CA THR A 48 3.97 -17.80 20.96
C THR A 48 3.55 -16.34 21.12
N ILE A 49 4.50 -15.42 21.36
CA ILE A 49 4.18 -14.00 21.51
C ILE A 49 3.79 -13.38 20.16
N VAL A 50 4.34 -13.85 19.04
CA VAL A 50 3.95 -13.41 17.69
C VAL A 50 2.49 -13.80 17.41
N ILE A 51 2.08 -15.04 17.71
CA ILE A 51 0.67 -15.46 17.61
C ILE A 51 -0.22 -14.59 18.51
N GLY A 52 0.18 -14.38 19.76
CA GLY A 52 -0.54 -13.50 20.68
C GLY A 52 -0.68 -12.07 20.15
N THR A 53 0.38 -11.53 19.55
CA THR A 53 0.37 -10.20 18.92
C THR A 53 -0.59 -10.14 17.74
N ALA A 54 -0.65 -11.17 16.91
CA ALA A 54 -1.57 -11.24 15.79
C ALA A 54 -3.03 -11.16 16.26
N VAL A 55 -3.39 -11.94 17.28
CA VAL A 55 -4.73 -11.93 17.89
C VAL A 55 -5.05 -10.55 18.47
N VAL A 56 -4.14 -10.00 19.28
CA VAL A 56 -4.32 -8.67 19.90
C VAL A 56 -4.44 -7.59 18.83
N SER A 57 -3.63 -7.62 17.76
CA SER A 57 -3.70 -6.65 16.66
C SER A 57 -5.05 -6.66 15.96
N ILE A 58 -5.58 -7.84 15.62
CA ILE A 58 -6.90 -7.98 15.00
C ILE A 58 -7.98 -7.36 15.91
N PHE A 59 -7.93 -7.69 17.20
CA PHE A 59 -8.89 -7.15 18.16
C PHE A 59 -8.79 -5.62 18.28
N LEU A 60 -7.57 -5.07 18.35
CA LEU A 60 -7.33 -3.63 18.43
C LEU A 60 -7.83 -2.89 17.17
N VAL A 61 -7.61 -3.45 15.98
CA VAL A 61 -8.12 -2.86 14.73
C VAL A 61 -9.63 -2.87 14.69
N MET A 62 -10.27 -3.96 15.11
CA MET A 62 -11.74 -4.03 15.19
C MET A 62 -12.31 -3.07 16.24
N ALA A 63 -11.67 -2.94 17.40
CA ALA A 63 -12.07 -2.00 18.44
C ALA A 63 -11.91 -0.55 17.98
N SER A 64 -10.75 -0.20 17.39
CA SER A 64 -10.48 1.16 16.91
C SER A 64 -11.41 1.55 15.76
N SER A 65 -11.76 0.65 14.86
CA SER A 65 -12.72 0.94 13.78
C SER A 65 -14.10 1.27 14.33
N ARG A 66 -14.57 0.55 15.36
CA ARG A 66 -15.84 0.87 16.04
C ARG A 66 -15.82 2.20 16.79
N VAL A 67 -14.69 2.55 17.40
CA VAL A 67 -14.53 3.83 18.09
C VAL A 67 -14.50 4.99 17.09
N LEU A 68 -13.78 4.86 15.99
CA LEU A 68 -13.69 5.88 14.93
C LEU A 68 -15.04 6.15 14.22
N GLN A 69 -16.00 5.24 14.29
CA GLN A 69 -17.38 5.50 13.85
C GLN A 69 -18.13 6.48 14.76
N LYS A 70 -17.71 6.62 16.03
CA LYS A 70 -18.40 7.45 17.05
C LYS A 70 -17.60 8.67 17.49
N VAL A 71 -16.27 8.63 17.31
CA VAL A 71 -15.33 9.64 17.80
C VAL A 71 -14.49 10.13 16.62
N ALA A 72 -14.40 11.43 16.47
CA ALA A 72 -13.59 12.04 15.40
C ALA A 72 -12.11 11.61 15.52
N PRO A 73 -11.44 11.34 14.39
CA PRO A 73 -10.01 10.98 14.34
C PRO A 73 -9.12 12.00 15.07
N SER A 74 -9.47 13.30 15.00
CA SER A 74 -8.78 14.41 15.68
C SER A 74 -8.75 14.29 17.23
N VAL A 75 -9.67 13.54 17.80
CA VAL A 75 -9.73 13.25 19.26
C VAL A 75 -9.15 11.88 19.56
N PHE A 76 -9.53 10.86 18.77
CA PHE A 76 -9.12 9.47 18.99
C PHE A 76 -7.60 9.29 18.89
N VAL A 77 -6.98 9.84 17.83
CA VAL A 77 -5.56 9.57 17.55
C VAL A 77 -4.61 10.13 18.62
N PRO A 78 -4.75 11.40 19.07
CA PRO A 78 -3.95 11.90 20.20
C PRO A 78 -4.13 11.09 21.49
N ILE A 79 -5.36 10.64 21.80
CA ILE A 79 -5.63 9.79 22.96
C ILE A 79 -4.91 8.44 22.83
N ALA A 80 -4.94 7.82 21.65
CA ALA A 80 -4.26 6.54 21.40
C ALA A 80 -2.73 6.64 21.59
N PHE A 81 -2.10 7.73 21.11
CA PHE A 81 -0.67 8.00 21.37
C PHE A 81 -0.39 8.27 22.84
N THR A 82 -1.24 9.03 23.52
CA THR A 82 -1.10 9.29 24.97
C THR A 82 -1.19 7.98 25.75
N LEU A 83 -2.20 7.16 25.47
CA LEU A 83 -2.36 5.85 26.10
C LEU A 83 -1.15 4.95 25.86
N SER A 84 -0.63 4.92 24.63
CA SER A 84 0.58 4.17 24.28
C SER A 84 1.78 4.67 25.10
N GLY A 85 1.96 5.99 25.25
CA GLY A 85 3.01 6.57 26.10
C GLY A 85 2.90 6.17 27.57
N VAL A 86 1.70 6.25 28.12
CA VAL A 86 1.42 5.86 29.52
C VAL A 86 1.69 4.36 29.74
N LEU A 87 1.27 3.51 28.80
CA LEU A 87 1.53 2.06 28.88
C LEU A 87 3.03 1.73 28.80
N LEU A 88 3.81 2.44 27.96
CA LEU A 88 5.27 2.27 27.91
C LEU A 88 5.93 2.68 29.21
N PHE A 89 5.50 3.79 29.79
CA PHE A 89 6.01 4.23 31.09
C PHE A 89 5.64 3.26 32.22
N ALA A 90 4.40 2.77 32.24
CA ALA A 90 3.98 1.74 33.20
C ALA A 90 4.79 0.44 33.02
N SER A 91 5.03 0.03 31.75
CA SER A 91 5.88 -1.12 31.47
C SER A 91 7.32 -0.93 31.92
N TRP A 92 7.86 0.31 31.84
CA TRP A 92 9.18 0.62 32.40
C TRP A 92 9.21 0.43 33.91
N VAL A 93 8.24 0.97 34.65
CA VAL A 93 8.13 0.75 36.10
C VAL A 93 8.02 -0.75 36.42
N LEU A 94 7.28 -1.49 35.60
CA LEU A 94 7.10 -2.93 35.78
C LEU A 94 8.41 -3.72 35.56
N THR A 95 9.38 -3.21 34.79
CA THR A 95 10.68 -3.90 34.60
C THR A 95 11.45 -4.10 35.91
N PHE A 96 11.24 -3.25 36.93
CA PHE A 96 11.93 -3.39 38.22
C PHE A 96 11.38 -4.52 39.09
N SER A 97 10.12 -4.89 38.93
CA SER A 97 9.47 -5.93 39.74
C SER A 97 9.19 -7.21 38.96
N MET A 98 8.76 -7.09 37.70
CA MET A 98 8.32 -8.21 36.88
C MET A 98 8.89 -8.10 35.44
N PRO A 99 10.21 -8.25 35.22
CA PRO A 99 10.86 -7.98 33.92
C PRO A 99 10.32 -8.85 32.79
N VAL A 100 9.99 -10.11 33.04
CA VAL A 100 9.42 -11.04 32.06
C VAL A 100 8.03 -10.58 31.60
N LEU A 101 7.17 -10.13 32.53
CA LEU A 101 5.85 -9.64 32.19
C LEU A 101 5.94 -8.30 31.42
N ALA A 102 6.82 -7.39 31.86
CA ALA A 102 7.09 -6.14 31.19
C ALA A 102 7.54 -6.38 29.73
N ALA A 103 8.48 -7.29 29.50
CA ALA A 103 8.96 -7.63 28.16
C ALA A 103 7.84 -8.15 27.26
N ARG A 104 6.94 -9.00 27.76
CA ARG A 104 5.77 -9.49 27.01
C ARG A 104 4.80 -8.36 26.69
N LEU A 105 4.48 -7.50 27.65
CA LEU A 105 3.57 -6.36 27.44
C LEU A 105 4.12 -5.37 26.43
N VAL A 106 5.40 -5.03 26.52
CA VAL A 106 6.09 -4.16 25.54
C VAL A 106 6.06 -4.78 24.14
N TYR A 107 6.27 -6.10 24.04
CA TYR A 107 6.22 -6.79 22.75
C TYR A 107 4.82 -6.70 22.13
N LEU A 108 3.78 -7.01 22.89
CA LEU A 108 2.37 -6.92 22.46
C LEU A 108 2.00 -5.47 22.09
N GLN A 109 2.42 -4.52 22.89
CA GLN A 109 2.10 -3.11 22.68
C GLN A 109 2.74 -2.56 21.40
N ILE A 110 4.07 -2.69 21.25
CA ILE A 110 4.79 -2.11 20.12
C ILE A 110 4.42 -2.82 18.81
N SER A 111 4.24 -4.14 18.84
CA SER A 111 3.87 -4.91 17.64
C SER A 111 2.38 -4.78 17.29
N GLY A 112 1.50 -4.64 18.30
CA GLY A 112 0.07 -4.52 18.11
C GLY A 112 -0.39 -3.09 17.80
N LEU A 113 -0.03 -2.14 18.67
CA LEU A 113 -0.44 -0.74 18.52
C LEU A 113 0.40 0.05 17.51
N GLY A 114 1.70 -0.26 17.37
CA GLY A 114 2.62 0.52 16.55
C GLY A 114 2.15 0.75 15.11
N PRO A 115 1.79 -0.30 14.35
CA PRO A 115 1.27 -0.14 13.00
C PRO A 115 -0.03 0.68 12.94
N MET A 116 -0.91 0.50 13.92
CA MET A 116 -2.16 1.25 14.03
C MET A 116 -1.91 2.75 14.26
N LEU A 117 -0.99 3.10 15.15
CA LEU A 117 -0.61 4.49 15.42
C LEU A 117 0.00 5.15 14.17
N GLY A 118 0.86 4.45 13.44
CA GLY A 118 1.41 4.92 12.18
C GLY A 118 0.33 5.20 11.13
N SER A 119 -0.62 4.28 10.94
CA SER A 119 -1.75 4.46 10.03
C SER A 119 -2.66 5.60 10.47
N SER A 120 -2.89 5.77 11.76
CA SER A 120 -3.72 6.84 12.33
C SER A 120 -3.12 8.23 12.10
N PHE A 121 -1.79 8.37 12.11
CA PHE A 121 -1.13 9.62 11.71
C PHE A 121 -1.45 9.98 10.26
N TRP A 122 -1.34 9.01 9.33
CA TRP A 122 -1.66 9.25 7.92
C TRP A 122 -3.14 9.54 7.68
N LEU A 123 -4.04 8.99 8.51
CA LEU A 123 -5.46 9.35 8.49
C LEU A 123 -5.65 10.85 8.76
N ILE A 124 -5.07 11.37 9.86
CA ILE A 124 -5.13 12.82 10.19
C ILE A 124 -4.49 13.66 9.08
N ALA A 125 -3.34 13.23 8.52
CA ALA A 125 -2.69 13.95 7.44
C ALA A 125 -3.57 14.01 6.18
N SER A 126 -4.25 12.92 5.83
CA SER A 126 -5.14 12.88 4.65
C SER A 126 -6.43 13.70 4.84
N GLU A 127 -6.93 13.84 6.07
CA GLU A 127 -8.07 14.71 6.37
C GLU A 127 -7.69 16.20 6.38
N ARG A 128 -6.40 16.50 6.69
CA ARG A 128 -5.91 17.89 6.81
C ARG A 128 -5.57 18.53 5.49
N PHE A 129 -5.03 17.77 4.54
CA PHE A 129 -4.55 18.29 3.28
C PHE A 129 -5.50 17.92 2.13
N ASP A 130 -5.89 18.91 1.33
CA ASP A 130 -6.63 18.67 0.11
C ASP A 130 -5.81 17.84 -0.90
N PRO A 131 -6.44 17.14 -1.86
CA PRO A 131 -5.74 16.24 -2.79
C PRO A 131 -4.64 16.91 -3.61
N HIS A 132 -4.76 18.19 -3.93
CA HIS A 132 -3.75 18.93 -4.70
C HIS A 132 -2.51 19.20 -3.83
N THR A 133 -2.70 19.75 -2.63
CA THR A 133 -1.64 20.00 -1.64
C THR A 133 -0.97 18.71 -1.20
N ALA A 134 -1.74 17.64 -1.01
CA ALA A 134 -1.25 16.32 -0.64
C ALA A 134 -0.24 15.76 -1.66
N ARG A 135 -0.51 15.86 -2.96
CA ARG A 135 0.40 15.39 -4.03
C ARG A 135 1.79 16.03 -3.95
N HIS A 136 1.86 17.32 -3.58
CA HIS A 136 3.13 18.05 -3.50
C HIS A 136 3.89 17.82 -2.19
N HIS A 137 3.19 17.57 -1.07
CA HIS A 137 3.82 17.55 0.26
C HIS A 137 3.94 16.17 0.88
N PHE A 138 3.10 15.18 0.52
CA PHE A 138 3.16 13.84 1.12
C PHE A 138 4.48 13.13 0.88
N GLY A 139 5.10 13.32 -0.30
CA GLY A 139 6.44 12.80 -0.57
C GLY A 139 7.50 13.37 0.38
N ARG A 140 7.43 14.67 0.68
CA ARG A 140 8.35 15.33 1.63
C ARG A 140 8.09 14.88 3.06
N ILE A 141 6.83 14.79 3.48
CA ILE A 141 6.43 14.32 4.81
C ILE A 141 6.91 12.88 5.02
N ALA A 142 6.70 12.00 4.05
CA ALA A 142 7.18 10.62 4.10
C ALA A 142 8.71 10.52 4.10
N GLY A 143 9.39 11.31 3.27
CA GLY A 143 10.86 11.34 3.19
C GLY A 143 11.50 11.77 4.52
N VAL A 144 10.99 12.83 5.15
CA VAL A 144 11.44 13.27 6.49
C VAL A 144 11.18 12.17 7.52
N GLY A 145 10.04 11.50 7.47
CA GLY A 145 9.73 10.35 8.32
C GLY A 145 10.77 9.23 8.17
N THR A 146 11.14 8.87 6.95
CA THR A 146 12.14 7.81 6.69
C THR A 146 13.51 8.18 7.25
N LEU A 147 13.98 9.42 7.00
CA LEU A 147 15.26 9.90 7.55
C LEU A 147 15.24 9.97 9.08
N ALA A 148 14.12 10.40 9.67
CA ALA A 148 13.97 10.41 11.13
C ALA A 148 13.87 9.01 11.72
N GLY A 149 13.34 8.03 11.00
CA GLY A 149 13.40 6.62 11.37
C GLY A 149 14.84 6.12 11.54
N LEU A 150 15.72 6.47 10.58
CA LEU A 150 17.16 6.24 10.68
C LEU A 150 17.75 6.93 11.93
N GLY A 151 17.42 8.22 12.15
CA GLY A 151 17.83 8.96 13.34
C GLY A 151 17.37 8.29 14.66
N GLY A 152 16.13 7.81 14.71
CA GLY A 152 15.57 7.08 15.85
C GLY A 152 16.34 5.79 16.16
N ALA A 153 16.76 5.06 15.13
CA ALA A 153 17.58 3.87 15.30
C ALA A 153 18.97 4.20 15.86
N LEU A 154 19.60 5.29 15.37
CA LEU A 154 20.89 5.75 15.89
C LEU A 154 20.79 6.23 17.34
N VAL A 155 19.70 6.91 17.71
CA VAL A 155 19.41 7.29 19.11
C VAL A 155 19.26 6.03 19.97
N ALA A 156 18.55 5.01 19.48
CA ALA A 156 18.39 3.75 20.21
C ALA A 156 19.75 3.02 20.40
N GLU A 157 20.64 3.04 19.39
CA GLU A 157 22.00 2.51 19.48
C GLU A 157 22.80 3.23 20.56
N ARG A 158 22.79 4.57 20.56
CA ARG A 158 23.53 5.36 21.56
C ARG A 158 22.97 5.19 22.96
N ALA A 159 21.65 5.16 23.10
CA ALA A 159 21.00 4.91 24.38
C ALA A 159 21.33 3.51 24.94
N ALA A 160 21.43 2.49 24.07
CA ALA A 160 21.87 1.16 24.47
C ALA A 160 23.27 1.16 25.11
N VAL A 161 24.18 1.94 24.53
CA VAL A 161 25.58 2.03 25.04
C VAL A 161 25.67 2.85 26.33
N MET A 162 24.87 3.91 26.48
CA MET A 162 25.01 4.89 27.57
C MET A 162 24.18 4.54 28.81
N VAL A 163 22.98 4.01 28.62
CA VAL A 163 21.95 3.90 29.69
C VAL A 163 21.31 2.49 29.76
N GLY A 164 21.47 1.68 28.72
CA GLY A 164 20.92 0.32 28.66
C GLY A 164 19.50 0.24 28.05
N VAL A 165 19.07 -1.02 27.76
CA VAL A 165 17.81 -1.32 27.05
C VAL A 165 16.58 -0.76 27.74
N THR A 166 16.50 -0.85 29.07
CA THR A 166 15.31 -0.46 29.86
C THR A 166 15.05 1.04 29.83
N ALA A 167 16.10 1.86 29.69
CA ALA A 167 15.99 3.32 29.61
C ALA A 167 15.35 3.81 28.29
N MET A 168 15.29 2.94 27.28
CA MET A 168 14.57 3.26 26.04
C MET A 168 13.05 3.38 26.25
N LEU A 169 12.46 2.69 27.24
CA LEU A 169 11.02 2.70 27.47
C LEU A 169 10.48 4.10 27.88
N PRO A 170 11.06 4.80 28.89
CA PRO A 170 10.63 6.15 29.19
C PRO A 170 10.93 7.14 28.06
N LEU A 171 12.03 6.97 27.29
CA LEU A 171 12.31 7.80 26.13
C LEU A 171 11.22 7.64 25.06
N LEU A 172 10.84 6.40 24.74
CA LEU A 172 9.74 6.12 23.81
C LEU A 172 8.39 6.63 24.32
N ALA A 173 8.15 6.58 25.64
CA ALA A 173 6.96 7.16 26.27
C ALA A 173 6.90 8.67 26.03
N ILE A 174 8.00 9.39 26.27
CA ILE A 174 8.09 10.85 26.03
C ILE A 174 7.84 11.16 24.56
N VAL A 175 8.44 10.41 23.63
CA VAL A 175 8.23 10.60 22.18
C VAL A 175 6.77 10.34 21.79
N ASN A 176 6.09 9.35 22.38
CA ASN A 176 4.66 9.12 22.16
C ASN A 176 3.80 10.30 22.65
N LEU A 177 4.09 10.86 23.82
CA LEU A 177 3.39 12.05 24.34
C LEU A 177 3.64 13.26 23.45
N PHE A 178 4.88 13.42 22.95
CA PHE A 178 5.21 14.45 21.98
C PHE A 178 4.44 14.28 20.65
N CYS A 179 4.33 13.04 20.16
CA CYS A 179 3.49 12.73 18.99
C CYS A 179 2.02 13.10 19.25
N ALA A 180 1.47 12.73 20.40
CA ALA A 180 0.10 13.07 20.78
C ALA A 180 -0.15 14.58 20.74
N TRP A 181 0.77 15.35 21.33
CA TRP A 181 0.71 16.82 21.34
C TRP A 181 0.80 17.41 19.92
N GLN A 182 1.74 16.97 19.10
CA GLN A 182 1.92 17.49 17.75
C GLN A 182 0.75 17.13 16.83
N ILE A 183 0.23 15.90 16.93
CA ILE A 183 -0.94 15.46 16.17
C ILE A 183 -2.17 16.26 16.54
N ARG A 184 -2.35 16.55 17.84
CA ARG A 184 -3.42 17.44 18.31
C ARG A 184 -3.27 18.85 17.72
N ARG A 185 -2.05 19.39 17.66
CA ARG A 185 -1.79 20.69 17.01
C ARG A 185 -2.12 20.65 15.52
N LEU A 186 -1.75 19.57 14.82
CA LEU A 186 -2.04 19.39 13.41
C LEU A 186 -3.56 19.34 13.16
N ALA A 187 -4.29 18.60 13.99
CA ALA A 187 -5.75 18.49 13.90
C ALA A 187 -6.46 19.82 14.18
N LEU A 188 -5.96 20.62 15.15
CA LEU A 188 -6.53 21.92 15.50
C LEU A 188 -6.18 23.05 14.53
N SER A 189 -5.12 22.92 13.75
CA SER A 189 -4.72 23.92 12.74
C SER A 189 -5.56 23.85 11.45
N ALA A 190 -6.55 22.95 11.38
CA ALA A 190 -7.51 22.93 10.28
C ALA A 190 -8.53 24.07 10.48
N PRO A 191 -8.78 24.93 9.46
CA PRO A 191 -10.03 25.66 9.42
C PRO A 191 -11.17 24.62 9.40
N PRO A 192 -12.33 24.88 10.03
CA PRO A 192 -13.48 23.99 9.91
C PRO A 192 -13.79 23.84 8.41
N SER A 193 -13.50 22.66 7.86
CA SER A 193 -13.71 22.41 6.45
C SER A 193 -15.20 22.48 6.18
N THR A 194 -15.61 23.42 5.34
CA THR A 194 -16.99 23.55 4.82
C THR A 194 -17.42 22.27 4.09
N HIS A 195 -16.49 21.37 3.77
CA HIS A 195 -16.74 20.02 3.22
C HIS A 195 -17.25 19.01 4.24
N ALA A 196 -17.10 19.23 5.54
CA ALA A 196 -17.69 18.35 6.57
C ALA A 196 -19.23 18.43 6.62
N ALA A 197 -19.82 19.44 5.98
CA ALA A 197 -21.28 19.60 5.90
C ALA A 197 -21.90 18.98 4.63
N LEU A 198 -21.08 18.57 3.65
CA LEU A 198 -21.54 17.94 2.40
C LEU A 198 -21.15 16.45 2.30
N ASP A 199 -20.22 15.98 3.09
CA ASP A 199 -19.92 14.55 3.26
C ASP A 199 -20.75 13.95 4.40
N THR A 200 -22.05 14.11 4.35
CA THR A 200 -22.99 13.16 4.93
C THR A 200 -23.06 11.90 4.05
N ALA A 201 -21.90 11.39 3.67
CA ALA A 201 -21.80 10.06 3.11
C ALA A 201 -20.64 9.34 3.76
N PRO A 202 -20.83 8.86 4.96
CA PRO A 202 -20.26 7.59 5.33
C PRO A 202 -21.21 6.73 6.15
N ALA A 203 -22.52 6.87 5.98
CA ALA A 203 -23.44 5.85 6.47
C ALA A 203 -23.18 4.51 5.77
N ASP A 204 -22.75 4.54 4.50
CA ASP A 204 -22.40 3.34 3.74
C ASP A 204 -21.04 2.73 4.11
N LEU A 205 -20.08 3.50 4.64
CA LEU A 205 -18.81 2.94 5.14
C LEU A 205 -18.99 2.19 6.46
N ALA A 206 -19.98 2.57 7.27
CA ALA A 206 -20.35 1.89 8.51
C ALA A 206 -21.19 0.64 8.27
N ALA A 207 -21.87 0.54 7.12
CA ALA A 207 -22.77 -0.58 6.80
C ALA A 207 -22.06 -1.78 6.17
N MET A 208 -20.79 -1.67 5.75
CA MET A 208 -20.05 -2.83 5.25
C MET A 208 -19.56 -3.69 6.40
N SER A 209 -20.39 -4.66 6.81
CA SER A 209 -19.99 -5.67 7.79
C SER A 209 -18.76 -6.45 7.29
N PRO A 210 -17.88 -6.94 8.19
CA PRO A 210 -16.78 -7.83 7.81
C PRO A 210 -17.25 -9.05 6.97
N GLN A 211 -18.49 -9.45 7.12
CA GLN A 211 -19.13 -10.51 6.33
C GLN A 211 -19.25 -10.16 4.84
N SER A 212 -19.53 -8.90 4.48
CA SER A 212 -19.58 -8.47 3.08
C SER A 212 -18.19 -8.51 2.41
N GLY A 213 -17.14 -8.09 3.13
CA GLY A 213 -15.77 -8.14 2.60
C GLY A 213 -15.23 -9.56 2.41
N LEU A 214 -15.57 -10.51 3.31
CA LEU A 214 -15.23 -11.92 3.16
C LEU A 214 -16.00 -12.57 2.00
N GLN A 215 -17.26 -12.20 1.78
CA GLN A 215 -18.05 -12.67 0.63
C GLN A 215 -17.46 -12.18 -0.68
N VAL A 216 -17.09 -10.89 -0.79
CA VAL A 216 -16.39 -10.33 -1.95
C VAL A 216 -15.09 -11.08 -2.21
N LEU A 217 -14.29 -11.34 -1.17
CA LEU A 217 -13.06 -12.12 -1.27
C LEU A 217 -13.31 -13.55 -1.75
N ALA A 218 -14.37 -14.22 -1.26
CA ALA A 218 -14.73 -15.56 -1.66
C ALA A 218 -15.18 -15.66 -3.13
N GLN A 219 -15.85 -14.63 -3.63
CA GLN A 219 -16.39 -14.58 -5.00
C GLN A 219 -15.37 -14.14 -6.04
N ALA A 220 -14.36 -13.33 -5.66
CA ALA A 220 -13.36 -12.79 -6.58
C ALA A 220 -12.05 -13.60 -6.54
N PRO A 221 -11.76 -14.47 -7.55
CA PRO A 221 -10.50 -15.26 -7.60
C PRO A 221 -9.25 -14.38 -7.59
N TYR A 222 -9.33 -13.19 -8.17
CA TYR A 222 -8.26 -12.21 -8.19
C TYR A 222 -7.88 -11.75 -6.78
N LEU A 223 -8.86 -11.36 -5.96
CA LEU A 223 -8.66 -10.93 -4.58
C LEU A 223 -8.14 -12.07 -3.69
N ARG A 224 -8.57 -13.31 -3.94
CA ARG A 224 -8.01 -14.49 -3.24
C ARG A 224 -6.53 -14.69 -3.51
N ASN A 225 -6.09 -14.51 -4.75
CA ASN A 225 -4.67 -14.57 -5.09
C ASN A 225 -3.88 -13.44 -4.43
N LEU A 226 -4.47 -12.24 -4.34
CA LEU A 226 -3.85 -11.11 -3.64
C LEU A 226 -3.71 -11.37 -2.13
N ALA A 227 -4.77 -11.91 -1.50
CA ALA A 227 -4.74 -12.33 -0.10
C ALA A 227 -3.72 -13.46 0.15
N ALA A 228 -3.65 -14.44 -0.75
CA ALA A 228 -2.67 -15.54 -0.68
C ALA A 228 -1.23 -15.03 -0.82
N LEU A 229 -0.98 -14.02 -1.67
CA LEU A 229 0.34 -13.39 -1.80
C LEU A 229 0.78 -12.71 -0.49
N VAL A 230 -0.13 -11.97 0.15
CA VAL A 230 0.14 -11.33 1.46
C VAL A 230 0.40 -12.40 2.52
N LEU A 231 -0.49 -13.39 2.63
CA LEU A 231 -0.39 -14.46 3.61
C LEU A 231 0.95 -15.22 3.51
N LEU A 232 1.28 -15.73 2.31
CA LEU A 232 2.49 -16.50 2.07
C LEU A 232 3.76 -15.66 2.27
N GLY A 233 3.74 -14.41 1.80
CA GLY A 233 4.83 -13.47 2.01
C GLY A 233 5.08 -13.21 3.49
N THR A 234 4.03 -13.04 4.29
CA THR A 234 4.16 -12.80 5.74
C THR A 234 4.57 -14.06 6.50
N ILE A 235 4.08 -15.25 6.12
CA ILE A 235 4.58 -16.52 6.66
C ILE A 235 6.07 -16.64 6.44
N GLY A 236 6.55 -16.46 5.20
CA GLY A 236 7.98 -16.51 4.87
C GLY A 236 8.81 -15.50 5.67
N ALA A 237 8.31 -14.27 5.79
CA ALA A 237 8.95 -13.22 6.59
C ALA A 237 9.05 -13.60 8.09
N ALA A 238 8.01 -14.19 8.67
CA ALA A 238 7.98 -14.62 10.07
C ALA A 238 9.00 -15.75 10.33
N LEU A 239 9.12 -16.70 9.40
CA LEU A 239 10.12 -17.77 9.47
C LEU A 239 11.55 -17.21 9.43
N ALA A 240 11.83 -16.31 8.48
CA ALA A 240 13.13 -15.65 8.36
C ALA A 240 13.45 -14.76 9.58
N ASP A 241 12.45 -14.06 10.13
CA ASP A 241 12.61 -13.22 11.31
C ASP A 241 12.99 -14.04 12.55
N TYR A 242 12.40 -15.22 12.71
CA TYR A 242 12.73 -16.12 13.81
C TYR A 242 14.20 -16.58 13.72
N ILE A 243 14.63 -17.11 12.56
CA ILE A 243 16.02 -17.57 12.36
C ILE A 243 17.00 -16.42 12.60
N PHE A 244 16.73 -15.25 12.01
CA PHE A 244 17.56 -14.06 12.18
C PHE A 244 17.74 -13.67 13.66
N LYS A 245 16.66 -13.70 14.44
CA LYS A 245 16.69 -13.38 15.87
C LYS A 245 17.37 -14.45 16.70
N ALA A 246 17.20 -15.72 16.35
CA ALA A 246 17.88 -16.83 17.00
C ALA A 246 19.40 -16.73 16.84
N GLU A 247 19.87 -16.55 15.61
CA GLU A 247 21.29 -16.39 15.30
C GLU A 247 21.90 -15.11 15.90
N ALA A 248 21.09 -14.02 15.96
CA ALA A 248 21.54 -12.78 16.59
C ALA A 248 21.76 -12.95 18.10
N VAL A 249 20.87 -13.69 18.80
CA VAL A 249 21.02 -13.99 20.22
C VAL A 249 22.24 -14.89 20.47
N GLU A 250 22.46 -15.87 19.61
CA GLU A 250 23.61 -16.76 19.71
C GLU A 250 24.93 -16.01 19.51
N THR A 251 24.97 -15.05 18.56
CA THR A 251 26.19 -14.31 18.21
C THR A 251 26.53 -13.19 19.21
N PHE A 252 25.51 -12.38 19.58
CA PHE A 252 25.73 -11.16 20.40
C PHE A 252 25.37 -11.34 21.87
N GLY A 253 24.80 -12.47 22.24
CA GLY A 253 24.27 -12.68 23.59
C GLY A 253 23.01 -11.85 23.84
N ARG A 254 22.66 -11.70 25.12
CA ARG A 254 21.44 -10.97 25.55
C ARG A 254 21.82 -9.61 26.13
N GLY A 255 20.94 -8.60 25.96
CA GLY A 255 21.09 -7.29 26.57
C GLY A 255 21.46 -6.17 25.59
N ASP A 256 22.35 -5.27 26.01
CA ASP A 256 22.64 -4.01 25.31
C ASP A 256 23.34 -4.21 23.96
N SER A 257 24.22 -5.21 23.83
CA SER A 257 24.86 -5.59 22.56
C SER A 257 23.83 -5.99 21.50
N LEU A 258 22.80 -6.72 21.92
CA LEU A 258 21.71 -7.14 21.04
C LEU A 258 20.83 -5.96 20.62
N LEU A 259 20.55 -5.01 21.54
CA LEU A 259 19.83 -3.77 21.20
C LEU A 259 20.60 -2.95 20.16
N ARG A 260 21.91 -2.79 20.37
CA ARG A 260 22.79 -2.10 19.42
C ARG A 260 22.76 -2.74 18.04
N PHE A 261 22.85 -4.05 17.98
CA PHE A 261 22.78 -4.81 16.73
C PHE A 261 21.43 -4.58 16.02
N PHE A 262 20.29 -4.74 16.71
CA PHE A 262 18.98 -4.52 16.12
C PHE A 262 18.73 -3.07 15.71
N ALA A 263 19.23 -2.11 16.47
CA ALA A 263 19.13 -0.69 16.11
C ALA A 263 19.87 -0.40 14.79
N LEU A 264 21.11 -0.87 14.66
CA LEU A 264 21.89 -0.72 13.42
C LEU A 264 21.28 -1.50 12.25
N TYR A 265 20.77 -2.70 12.49
CA TYR A 265 20.06 -3.50 11.50
C TYR A 265 18.82 -2.77 10.94
N TYR A 266 17.94 -2.30 11.82
CA TYR A 266 16.73 -1.58 11.38
C TYR A 266 17.05 -0.22 10.72
N ALA A 267 18.11 0.46 11.15
CA ALA A 267 18.64 1.63 10.47
C ALA A 267 19.10 1.29 9.05
N GLY A 268 19.90 0.25 8.89
CA GLY A 268 20.39 -0.20 7.59
C GLY A 268 19.26 -0.62 6.64
N VAL A 269 18.30 -1.41 7.12
CA VAL A 269 17.12 -1.81 6.35
C VAL A 269 16.30 -0.59 5.92
N SER A 270 16.08 0.38 6.81
CA SER A 270 15.33 1.61 6.47
C SER A 270 16.03 2.43 5.42
N LEU A 271 17.35 2.60 5.53
CA LEU A 271 18.15 3.32 4.54
C LEU A 271 18.15 2.62 3.18
N LEU A 272 18.40 1.31 3.16
CA LEU A 272 18.38 0.52 1.92
C LEU A 272 16.99 0.51 1.27
N SER A 273 15.92 0.37 2.05
CA SER A 273 14.55 0.46 1.53
C SER A 273 14.27 1.81 0.89
N PHE A 274 14.69 2.90 1.53
CA PHE A 274 14.56 4.26 0.98
C PHE A 274 15.34 4.42 -0.33
N LEU A 275 16.58 3.97 -0.38
CA LEU A 275 17.41 4.03 -1.57
C LEU A 275 16.80 3.23 -2.72
N VAL A 276 16.40 1.98 -2.48
CA VAL A 276 15.77 1.13 -3.50
C VAL A 276 14.45 1.72 -3.96
N GLN A 277 13.63 2.26 -3.05
CA GLN A 277 12.35 2.87 -3.40
C GLN A 277 12.51 4.10 -4.29
N THR A 278 13.49 4.96 -4.00
CA THR A 278 13.68 6.21 -4.74
C THR A 278 14.40 6.01 -6.07
N THR A 279 15.31 5.04 -6.18
CA THR A 279 16.13 4.83 -7.38
C THR A 279 15.57 3.79 -8.33
N SER A 280 14.91 2.74 -7.80
CA SER A 280 14.65 1.52 -8.57
C SER A 280 13.17 1.21 -8.78
N SER A 281 12.23 1.86 -8.08
CA SER A 281 10.82 1.46 -8.14
C SER A 281 10.18 1.69 -9.53
N ALA A 282 10.43 2.83 -10.17
CA ALA A 282 9.92 3.10 -11.52
C ALA A 282 10.55 2.14 -12.54
N LEU A 283 11.88 2.00 -12.50
CA LEU A 283 12.62 1.10 -13.40
C LEU A 283 12.21 -0.37 -13.25
N ALA A 284 11.93 -0.81 -12.01
CA ALA A 284 11.45 -2.17 -11.75
C ALA A 284 10.06 -2.41 -12.37
N LEU A 285 9.14 -1.46 -12.23
CA LEU A 285 7.81 -1.57 -12.84
C LEU A 285 7.87 -1.57 -14.37
N GLU A 286 8.74 -0.74 -14.97
CA GLU A 286 8.90 -0.64 -16.41
C GLU A 286 9.57 -1.87 -17.02
N ARG A 287 10.64 -2.38 -16.40
CA ARG A 287 11.46 -3.46 -16.98
C ARG A 287 11.06 -4.86 -16.53
N LEU A 288 10.70 -5.03 -15.26
CA LEU A 288 10.34 -6.34 -14.71
C LEU A 288 8.83 -6.60 -14.79
N GLY A 289 8.04 -5.52 -14.92
CA GLY A 289 6.58 -5.60 -14.86
C GLY A 289 6.04 -5.83 -13.45
N LEU A 290 4.71 -5.74 -13.32
CA LEU A 290 4.03 -5.73 -12.03
C LEU A 290 4.21 -7.02 -11.22
N GLY A 291 4.12 -8.18 -11.87
CA GLY A 291 4.21 -9.48 -11.21
C GLY A 291 5.57 -9.77 -10.61
N LEU A 292 6.66 -9.50 -11.34
CA LEU A 292 8.02 -9.70 -10.81
C LEU A 292 8.35 -8.67 -9.74
N THR A 293 7.95 -7.40 -9.92
CA THR A 293 8.15 -6.34 -8.92
C THR A 293 7.49 -6.70 -7.59
N ALA A 294 6.27 -7.23 -7.62
CA ALA A 294 5.59 -7.70 -6.40
C ALA A 294 6.17 -9.01 -5.83
N SER A 295 6.91 -9.78 -6.63
CA SER A 295 7.58 -11.00 -6.17
C SER A 295 8.94 -10.74 -5.52
N THR A 296 9.49 -9.53 -5.61
CA THR A 296 10.87 -9.22 -5.18
C THR A 296 11.18 -9.62 -3.74
N PRO A 297 10.31 -9.44 -2.72
CA PRO A 297 10.61 -9.92 -1.36
C PRO A 297 10.73 -11.44 -1.29
N SER A 298 9.82 -12.14 -1.98
CA SER A 298 9.83 -13.60 -2.02
C SER A 298 11.04 -14.15 -2.79
N ILE A 299 11.45 -13.50 -3.88
CA ILE A 299 12.66 -13.85 -4.61
C ILE A 299 13.90 -13.64 -3.73
N ALA A 300 13.99 -12.49 -3.07
CA ALA A 300 15.11 -12.20 -2.17
C ALA A 300 15.18 -13.18 -1.00
N LEU A 301 14.02 -13.53 -0.42
CA LEU A 301 13.95 -14.53 0.65
C LEU A 301 14.32 -15.94 0.15
N ALA A 302 13.87 -16.34 -1.03
CA ALA A 302 14.23 -17.63 -1.61
C ALA A 302 15.75 -17.72 -1.89
N VAL A 303 16.33 -16.71 -2.53
CA VAL A 303 17.76 -16.65 -2.82
C VAL A 303 18.57 -16.57 -1.53
N GLY A 304 18.23 -15.64 -0.63
CA GLY A 304 18.90 -15.48 0.66
C GLY A 304 18.75 -16.72 1.55
N GLY A 305 17.59 -17.38 1.51
CA GLY A 305 17.34 -18.62 2.23
C GLY A 305 18.18 -19.79 1.71
N LEU A 306 18.30 -19.95 0.38
CA LEU A 306 19.17 -20.96 -0.23
C LEU A 306 20.65 -20.70 0.10
N LEU A 307 21.09 -19.44 0.06
CA LEU A 307 22.44 -19.06 0.49
C LEU A 307 22.65 -19.32 2.00
N GLY A 308 21.64 -19.05 2.82
CA GLY A 308 21.67 -19.36 4.25
C GLY A 308 21.76 -20.86 4.56
N LEU A 309 21.17 -21.72 3.71
CA LEU A 309 21.34 -23.17 3.81
C LEU A 309 22.76 -23.62 3.44
N ALA A 310 23.37 -22.93 2.44
CA ALA A 310 24.75 -23.22 2.05
C ALA A 310 25.80 -22.68 3.06
N PHE A 311 25.48 -21.54 3.69
CA PHE A 311 26.34 -20.86 4.68
C PHE A 311 25.55 -20.59 5.96
N PRO A 312 25.34 -21.59 6.82
CA PRO A 312 24.59 -21.46 8.07
C PRO A 312 25.17 -20.41 9.01
N GLY A 313 24.33 -19.82 9.84
CA GLY A 313 24.69 -18.83 10.84
C GLY A 313 24.13 -17.44 10.55
N LEU A 314 24.53 -16.46 11.37
CA LEU A 314 24.01 -15.10 11.33
C LEU A 314 24.11 -14.44 9.94
N ALA A 315 25.18 -14.65 9.20
CA ALA A 315 25.37 -14.02 7.89
C ALA A 315 24.30 -14.46 6.87
N GLY A 316 24.00 -15.75 6.80
CA GLY A 316 22.95 -16.29 5.94
C GLY A 316 21.56 -15.83 6.35
N ALA A 317 21.27 -15.87 7.66
CA ALA A 317 20.01 -15.39 8.21
C ALA A 317 19.82 -13.88 7.99
N LEU A 318 20.86 -13.09 8.17
CA LEU A 318 20.88 -11.64 7.92
C LEU A 318 20.61 -11.33 6.45
N LEU A 319 21.23 -12.04 5.52
CA LEU A 319 21.05 -11.84 4.08
C LEU A 319 19.59 -12.13 3.66
N ALA A 320 19.04 -13.26 4.10
CA ALA A 320 17.66 -13.66 3.82
C ALA A 320 16.65 -12.63 4.36
N ARG A 321 16.83 -12.24 5.62
CA ARG A 321 15.91 -11.31 6.30
C ARG A 321 16.05 -9.88 5.79
N THR A 322 17.27 -9.40 5.52
CA THR A 322 17.51 -8.05 4.98
C THR A 322 16.92 -7.91 3.58
N GLY A 323 17.21 -8.86 2.69
CA GLY A 323 16.67 -8.83 1.33
C GLY A 323 15.14 -8.81 1.31
N GLU A 324 14.51 -9.70 2.09
CA GLU A 324 13.05 -9.72 2.25
C GLU A 324 12.53 -8.37 2.74
N SER A 325 13.08 -7.83 3.83
CA SER A 325 12.61 -6.61 4.47
C SER A 325 12.78 -5.36 3.60
N VAL A 326 13.91 -5.23 2.90
CA VAL A 326 14.20 -4.10 2.01
C VAL A 326 13.23 -4.09 0.83
N PHE A 327 13.03 -5.22 0.16
CA PHE A 327 12.14 -5.29 -1.00
C PHE A 327 10.66 -5.23 -0.61
N ARG A 328 10.29 -5.74 0.57
CA ARG A 328 8.92 -5.55 1.12
C ARG A 328 8.63 -4.08 1.40
N GLY A 329 9.58 -3.35 1.98
CA GLY A 329 9.45 -1.92 2.30
C GLY A 329 9.53 -0.99 1.11
N SER A 330 10.00 -1.47 -0.06
CA SER A 330 10.24 -0.66 -1.26
C SER A 330 9.41 -1.12 -2.47
N LEU A 331 9.93 -2.04 -3.28
CA LEU A 331 9.36 -2.45 -4.57
C LEU A 331 7.99 -3.13 -4.42
N PHE A 332 7.85 -4.03 -3.44
CA PHE A 332 6.58 -4.72 -3.20
C PHE A 332 5.47 -3.71 -2.87
N ARG A 333 5.73 -2.77 -1.98
CA ARG A 333 4.74 -1.77 -1.57
C ARG A 333 4.20 -0.98 -2.75
N THR A 334 5.09 -0.58 -3.67
CA THR A 334 4.70 0.15 -4.88
C THR A 334 3.86 -0.73 -5.83
N GLY A 335 4.30 -1.97 -6.10
CA GLY A 335 3.57 -2.90 -6.97
C GLY A 335 2.24 -3.37 -6.36
N TYR A 336 2.21 -3.57 -5.04
CA TYR A 336 1.04 -4.03 -4.32
C TYR A 336 -0.16 -3.08 -4.43
N GLU A 337 0.06 -1.77 -4.31
CA GLU A 337 -1.00 -0.77 -4.44
C GLU A 337 -1.59 -0.75 -5.86
N ILE A 338 -0.77 -1.02 -6.88
CA ILE A 338 -1.23 -1.05 -8.29
C ILE A 338 -2.20 -2.22 -8.53
N PHE A 339 -2.06 -3.35 -7.82
CA PHE A 339 -2.99 -4.47 -7.95
C PHE A 339 -4.44 -4.13 -7.57
N TYR A 340 -4.66 -3.08 -6.78
CA TYR A 340 -6.00 -2.61 -6.44
C TYR A 340 -6.62 -1.65 -7.47
N THR A 341 -5.87 -1.23 -8.50
CA THR A 341 -6.34 -0.25 -9.48
C THR A 341 -7.56 -0.73 -10.30
N PRO A 342 -7.61 -2.00 -10.79
CA PRO A 342 -8.72 -2.45 -11.61
C PRO A 342 -9.98 -2.83 -10.82
N ILE A 343 -9.93 -2.79 -9.48
CA ILE A 343 -11.03 -3.22 -8.62
C ILE A 343 -11.99 -2.05 -8.40
N PRO A 344 -13.32 -2.26 -8.52
CA PRO A 344 -14.32 -1.25 -8.20
C PRO A 344 -14.14 -0.70 -6.78
N ALA A 345 -14.44 0.60 -6.61
CA ALA A 345 -14.14 1.30 -5.35
C ALA A 345 -14.81 0.66 -4.11
N GLU A 346 -16.02 0.12 -4.28
CA GLU A 346 -16.79 -0.54 -3.21
C GLU A 346 -16.14 -1.85 -2.78
N GLU A 347 -15.81 -2.73 -3.74
CA GLU A 347 -15.14 -4.00 -3.48
C GLU A 347 -13.73 -3.78 -2.90
N LYS A 348 -13.00 -2.78 -3.42
CA LYS A 348 -11.69 -2.38 -2.90
C LYS A 348 -11.76 -1.99 -1.43
N ARG A 349 -12.72 -1.15 -1.04
CA ARG A 349 -12.87 -0.72 0.36
C ARG A 349 -13.19 -1.91 1.27
N ALA A 350 -14.08 -2.80 0.84
CA ALA A 350 -14.46 -3.99 1.61
C ALA A 350 -13.30 -4.97 1.79
N ALA A 351 -12.58 -5.28 0.72
CA ALA A 351 -11.56 -6.33 0.73
C ALA A 351 -10.20 -5.85 1.26
N LYS A 352 -9.80 -4.59 0.98
CA LYS A 352 -8.44 -4.09 1.26
C LYS A 352 -8.08 -4.19 2.73
N SER A 353 -8.94 -3.77 3.65
CA SER A 353 -8.64 -3.82 5.09
C SER A 353 -8.50 -5.26 5.60
N ILE A 354 -9.29 -6.18 5.05
CA ILE A 354 -9.22 -7.61 5.40
C ILE A 354 -7.92 -8.21 4.89
N ILE A 355 -7.50 -7.87 3.67
CA ILE A 355 -6.26 -8.38 3.08
C ILE A 355 -5.05 -7.77 3.78
N ASP A 356 -4.98 -6.43 3.91
CA ASP A 356 -3.82 -5.72 4.43
C ASP A 356 -3.56 -5.98 5.91
N VAL A 357 -4.61 -6.15 6.70
CA VAL A 357 -4.50 -6.38 8.15
C VAL A 357 -4.83 -7.81 8.52
N GLY A 358 -5.96 -8.34 8.04
CA GLY A 358 -6.41 -9.68 8.40
C GLY A 358 -5.44 -10.76 7.92
N PHE A 359 -5.14 -10.79 6.63
CA PHE A 359 -4.23 -11.81 6.07
C PHE A 359 -2.78 -11.60 6.47
N ASP A 360 -2.31 -10.37 6.68
CA ASP A 360 -0.99 -10.09 7.23
C ASP A 360 -0.87 -10.67 8.66
N ARG A 361 -1.85 -10.40 9.53
CA ARG A 361 -1.85 -10.95 10.90
C ARG A 361 -2.06 -12.47 10.96
N LEU A 362 -2.87 -13.01 10.06
CA LEU A 362 -2.98 -14.46 9.91
C LEU A 362 -1.65 -15.07 9.46
N GLY A 363 -0.93 -14.42 8.54
CA GLY A 363 0.41 -14.82 8.11
C GLY A 363 1.41 -14.86 9.28
N ASP A 364 1.42 -13.84 10.13
CA ASP A 364 2.21 -13.82 11.36
C ASP A 364 1.86 -15.00 12.28
N ALA A 365 0.57 -15.25 12.49
CA ALA A 365 0.10 -16.34 13.35
C ALA A 365 0.44 -17.73 12.78
N PHE A 366 0.21 -17.96 11.48
CA PHE A 366 0.57 -19.21 10.81
C PHE A 366 2.10 -19.41 10.76
N GLY A 367 2.86 -18.35 10.46
CA GLY A 367 4.31 -18.38 10.48
C GLY A 367 4.84 -18.72 11.87
N GLY A 368 4.34 -18.06 12.92
CA GLY A 368 4.67 -18.40 14.31
C GLY A 368 4.27 -19.83 14.69
N GLY A 369 3.08 -20.28 14.26
CA GLY A 369 2.63 -21.66 14.45
C GLY A 369 3.54 -22.68 13.77
N LEU A 370 3.96 -22.40 12.55
CA LEU A 370 4.88 -23.26 11.79
C LEU A 370 6.27 -23.30 12.43
N VAL A 371 6.80 -22.15 12.87
CA VAL A 371 8.05 -22.13 13.65
C VAL A 371 7.91 -23.00 14.90
N ARG A 372 6.81 -22.83 15.67
CA ARG A 372 6.58 -23.61 16.88
C ARG A 372 6.53 -25.12 16.63
N LEU A 373 6.01 -25.52 15.48
CA LEU A 373 6.01 -26.93 15.07
C LEU A 373 7.43 -27.41 14.70
N LEU A 374 8.18 -26.59 13.95
CA LEU A 374 9.51 -26.94 13.46
C LEU A 374 10.57 -26.96 14.57
N ILE A 375 10.43 -26.19 15.64
CA ILE A 375 11.33 -26.25 16.81
C ILE A 375 11.15 -27.52 17.66
N LEU A 376 10.13 -28.35 17.38
CA LEU A 376 10.04 -29.69 17.97
C LEU A 376 11.03 -30.70 17.36
N LEU A 377 11.61 -30.36 16.20
CA LEU A 377 12.66 -31.16 15.57
C LEU A 377 13.97 -31.12 16.39
N PRO A 378 14.87 -32.07 16.19
CA PRO A 378 16.20 -32.00 16.77
C PRO A 378 16.91 -30.70 16.43
N VAL A 379 17.63 -30.10 17.40
CA VAL A 379 18.24 -28.76 17.28
C VAL A 379 19.05 -28.59 15.99
N ALA A 380 19.85 -29.61 15.63
CA ALA A 380 20.67 -29.60 14.42
C ALA A 380 19.87 -29.46 13.11
N GLN A 381 18.57 -29.79 13.12
CA GLN A 381 17.71 -29.74 11.94
C GLN A 381 16.82 -28.49 11.91
N GLN A 382 16.64 -27.80 13.05
CA GLN A 382 15.71 -26.67 13.17
C GLN A 382 16.01 -25.54 12.19
N TYR A 383 17.27 -25.09 12.14
CA TYR A 383 17.71 -24.02 11.24
C TYR A 383 17.37 -24.35 9.77
N GLY A 384 17.80 -25.54 9.31
CA GLY A 384 17.58 -25.97 7.94
C GLY A 384 16.09 -26.14 7.60
N ALA A 385 15.30 -26.75 8.50
CA ALA A 385 13.89 -26.98 8.30
C ALA A 385 13.07 -25.68 8.22
N ILE A 386 13.34 -24.71 9.10
CA ILE A 386 12.66 -23.41 9.10
C ILE A 386 13.01 -22.62 7.83
N LEU A 387 14.29 -22.63 7.44
CA LEU A 387 14.74 -21.92 6.25
C LEU A 387 14.21 -22.55 4.96
N LEU A 388 14.15 -23.90 4.88
CA LEU A 388 13.50 -24.61 3.77
C LEU A 388 12.02 -24.28 3.68
N ALA A 389 11.31 -24.22 4.82
CA ALA A 389 9.91 -23.82 4.85
C ALA A 389 9.73 -22.37 4.34
N ALA A 390 10.63 -21.45 4.72
CA ALA A 390 10.63 -20.06 4.21
C ALA A 390 10.85 -20.01 2.69
N VAL A 391 11.79 -20.79 2.17
CA VAL A 391 12.06 -20.90 0.73
C VAL A 391 10.85 -21.50 -0.01
N ALA A 392 10.22 -22.54 0.54
CA ALA A 392 9.03 -23.16 -0.05
C ALA A 392 7.86 -22.19 -0.10
N CYS A 393 7.56 -21.48 1.00
CA CYS A 393 6.54 -20.44 1.04
C CYS A 393 6.82 -19.33 0.00
N SER A 394 8.09 -18.93 -0.13
CA SER A 394 8.52 -17.93 -1.11
C SER A 394 8.33 -18.41 -2.54
N ALA A 395 8.66 -19.66 -2.83
CA ALA A 395 8.46 -20.25 -4.16
C ALA A 395 6.95 -20.26 -4.55
N VAL A 396 6.08 -20.65 -3.63
CA VAL A 396 4.62 -20.62 -3.83
C VAL A 396 4.14 -19.16 -4.01
N ALA A 397 4.64 -18.22 -3.21
CA ALA A 397 4.29 -16.79 -3.33
C ALA A 397 4.68 -16.21 -4.69
N ILE A 398 5.84 -16.59 -5.26
CA ILE A 398 6.27 -16.19 -6.61
C ILE A 398 5.30 -16.73 -7.67
N VAL A 399 4.85 -17.98 -7.55
CA VAL A 399 3.85 -18.56 -8.46
C VAL A 399 2.52 -17.83 -8.37
N VAL A 400 2.07 -17.52 -7.16
CA VAL A 400 0.82 -16.75 -6.91
C VAL A 400 0.94 -15.35 -7.51
N ALA A 401 2.07 -14.67 -7.34
CA ALA A 401 2.29 -13.33 -7.90
C ALA A 401 2.26 -13.32 -9.44
N ARG A 402 2.81 -14.37 -10.09
CA ARG A 402 2.70 -14.53 -11.55
C ARG A 402 1.25 -14.72 -12.00
N ARG A 403 0.48 -15.57 -11.31
CA ARG A 403 -0.95 -15.76 -11.58
C ARG A 403 -1.74 -14.46 -11.37
N LEU A 404 -1.39 -13.70 -10.33
CA LEU A 404 -2.01 -12.43 -10.02
C LEU A 404 -1.75 -11.39 -11.13
N SER A 405 -0.53 -11.34 -11.67
CA SER A 405 -0.17 -10.45 -12.78
C SER A 405 -0.97 -10.75 -14.05
N THR A 406 -1.19 -12.03 -14.38
CA THR A 406 -2.05 -12.43 -15.49
C THR A 406 -3.51 -12.04 -15.24
N GLY A 407 -4.01 -12.27 -14.02
CA GLY A 407 -5.35 -11.90 -13.61
C GLY A 407 -5.58 -10.38 -13.58
N TYR A 408 -4.52 -9.60 -13.32
CA TYR A 408 -4.58 -8.13 -13.35
C TYR A 408 -4.97 -7.60 -14.72
N ILE A 409 -4.34 -8.09 -15.78
CA ILE A 409 -4.64 -7.68 -17.17
C ILE A 409 -6.10 -7.99 -17.52
N GLN A 410 -6.57 -9.20 -17.19
CA GLN A 410 -7.94 -9.60 -17.44
C GLN A 410 -8.98 -8.77 -16.65
N THR A 411 -8.67 -8.47 -15.40
CA THR A 411 -9.55 -7.65 -14.55
C THR A 411 -9.57 -6.19 -15.01
N LEU A 412 -8.41 -5.67 -15.44
CA LEU A 412 -8.29 -4.32 -15.99
C LEU A 412 -9.09 -4.19 -17.30
N GLU A 413 -8.98 -5.17 -18.21
CA GLU A 413 -9.73 -5.22 -19.46
C GLU A 413 -11.25 -5.20 -19.17
N ARG A 414 -11.73 -6.03 -18.27
CA ARG A 414 -13.15 -6.03 -17.86
C ARG A 414 -13.58 -4.70 -17.26
N SER A 415 -12.81 -4.15 -16.35
CA SER A 415 -13.12 -2.85 -15.73
C SER A 415 -13.16 -1.69 -16.74
N LEU A 416 -12.32 -1.73 -17.78
CA LEU A 416 -12.35 -0.73 -18.85
C LEU A 416 -13.58 -0.91 -19.76
N LEU A 417 -13.94 -2.16 -20.08
CA LEU A 417 -15.13 -2.47 -20.86
C LEU A 417 -16.41 -2.06 -20.10
N ASP A 418 -16.51 -2.37 -18.82
CA ASP A 418 -17.66 -2.00 -17.97
C ASP A 418 -17.82 -0.47 -17.90
N ARG A 419 -16.73 0.27 -17.75
CA ARG A 419 -16.75 1.75 -17.75
C ARG A 419 -17.09 2.33 -19.12
N ALA A 420 -16.60 1.73 -20.20
CA ALA A 420 -16.94 2.17 -21.54
C ALA A 420 -18.44 1.99 -21.82
N VAL A 421 -18.99 0.84 -21.41
CA VAL A 421 -20.44 0.57 -21.52
C VAL A 421 -21.27 1.54 -20.67
N GLU A 422 -20.82 1.88 -19.45
CA GLU A 422 -21.50 2.80 -18.55
C GLU A 422 -21.51 4.23 -19.11
N LEU A 423 -20.39 4.66 -19.72
CA LEU A 423 -20.29 5.97 -20.39
C LEU A 423 -21.17 6.05 -21.64
N GLU A 424 -21.22 5.00 -22.47
CA GLU A 424 -22.11 4.96 -23.65
C GLU A 424 -23.60 4.92 -23.26
N LEU A 425 -23.95 4.28 -22.14
CA LEU A 425 -25.34 4.22 -21.65
C LEU A 425 -25.81 5.50 -20.96
N SER A 426 -24.90 6.26 -20.33
CA SER A 426 -25.25 7.54 -19.68
C SER A 426 -25.45 8.68 -20.68
N ASP A 427 -24.76 8.61 -21.83
CA ASP A 427 -24.86 9.62 -22.89
C ASP A 427 -26.05 9.41 -23.85
N VAL A 428 -26.78 8.27 -23.70
CA VAL A 428 -27.97 7.99 -24.55
C VAL A 428 -29.25 8.42 -23.84
N GLU A 429 -29.77 9.58 -24.20
CA GLU A 429 -31.02 10.13 -23.64
C GLU A 429 -32.28 9.38 -24.10
N ASP A 430 -32.20 8.64 -25.22
CA ASP A 430 -33.37 7.93 -25.78
C ASP A 430 -33.46 6.47 -25.33
N ILE A 431 -34.60 6.11 -24.70
CA ILE A 431 -34.91 4.78 -24.17
C ILE A 431 -34.84 3.68 -25.26
N THR A 432 -35.21 4.00 -26.50
CA THR A 432 -35.18 3.07 -27.64
C THR A 432 -33.76 2.74 -28.07
N THR A 433 -32.89 3.73 -28.14
CA THR A 433 -31.48 3.60 -28.48
C THR A 433 -30.72 2.88 -27.34
N ARG A 434 -31.05 3.22 -26.08
CA ARG A 434 -30.50 2.53 -24.90
C ARG A 434 -30.85 1.02 -24.87
N THR A 435 -32.09 0.68 -25.25
CA THR A 435 -32.56 -0.72 -25.33
C THR A 435 -31.85 -1.47 -26.48
N ALA A 436 -31.62 -0.79 -27.62
CA ALA A 436 -30.90 -1.37 -28.75
C ALA A 436 -29.41 -1.63 -28.42
N VAL A 437 -28.73 -0.69 -27.74
CA VAL A 437 -27.34 -0.81 -27.28
C VAL A 437 -27.20 -1.97 -26.29
N ILE A 438 -28.09 -2.07 -25.29
CA ILE A 438 -28.11 -3.19 -24.33
C ILE A 438 -28.33 -4.54 -25.03
N LYS A 439 -29.17 -4.57 -26.07
CA LYS A 439 -29.44 -5.79 -26.83
C LYS A 439 -28.26 -6.22 -27.71
N THR A 440 -27.51 -5.26 -28.27
CA THR A 440 -26.32 -5.51 -29.08
C THR A 440 -25.14 -5.98 -28.21
N LEU A 441 -24.99 -5.41 -27.01
CA LEU A 441 -23.96 -5.81 -26.04
C LEU A 441 -24.25 -7.15 -25.35
N ARG A 442 -25.52 -7.58 -25.30
CA ARG A 442 -25.92 -8.91 -24.79
C ARG A 442 -25.75 -10.04 -25.80
N THR A 443 -25.46 -9.75 -27.07
CA THR A 443 -25.11 -10.76 -28.05
C THR A 443 -23.66 -11.17 -27.80
N PRO A 444 -23.36 -12.39 -27.29
CA PRO A 444 -22.01 -12.74 -26.90
C PRO A 444 -21.10 -12.77 -28.12
N PHE A 445 -20.08 -11.93 -28.13
CA PHE A 445 -18.95 -11.93 -29.06
C PHE A 445 -18.13 -13.25 -28.98
N THR A 446 -18.58 -14.21 -28.20
CA THR A 446 -17.94 -15.51 -27.97
C THR A 446 -18.26 -16.58 -29.01
N ALA A 447 -19.01 -16.27 -30.09
CA ALA A 447 -19.33 -17.26 -31.12
C ALA A 447 -18.37 -17.28 -32.32
N GLY A 448 -17.27 -16.51 -32.31
CA GLY A 448 -16.43 -16.31 -33.51
C GLY A 448 -14.97 -16.73 -33.45
N LEU A 449 -14.45 -17.27 -32.33
CA LEU A 449 -13.00 -17.55 -32.24
C LEU A 449 -12.57 -19.03 -32.19
N THR A 450 -13.49 -19.95 -32.39
CA THR A 450 -13.13 -21.37 -32.51
C THR A 450 -13.96 -22.03 -33.61
N ARG A 451 -13.73 -21.68 -34.88
CA ARG A 451 -13.85 -22.59 -36.00
C ARG A 451 -13.40 -21.97 -37.34
N ASP A 452 -12.53 -22.70 -37.96
CA ASP A 452 -12.18 -22.67 -39.40
C ASP A 452 -11.45 -21.43 -39.99
N ARG A 453 -10.15 -21.60 -40.00
CA ARG A 453 -9.18 -20.83 -40.78
C ARG A 453 -9.22 -21.12 -42.29
N THR A 454 -10.31 -21.72 -42.84
CA THR A 454 -10.31 -22.22 -44.22
C THR A 454 -11.44 -21.68 -45.12
N ILE A 455 -12.33 -20.82 -44.66
CA ILE A 455 -13.46 -20.33 -45.51
C ILE A 455 -13.54 -18.77 -45.55
N ALA A 456 -12.51 -18.04 -45.18
CA ALA A 456 -12.55 -16.57 -45.15
C ALA A 456 -11.93 -15.89 -46.38
N THR A 457 -11.54 -16.64 -47.43
CA THR A 457 -10.90 -16.04 -48.63
C THR A 457 -11.82 -15.91 -49.84
N THR A 458 -13.05 -16.42 -49.79
CA THR A 458 -13.96 -16.39 -50.95
C THR A 458 -15.14 -15.46 -50.82
N SER A 459 -15.39 -14.87 -49.64
CA SER A 459 -16.57 -13.98 -49.42
C SER A 459 -16.25 -12.49 -49.47
N LEU A 460 -15.00 -12.08 -49.56
CA LEU A 460 -14.59 -10.67 -49.60
C LEU A 460 -14.54 -10.05 -50.99
N THR A 461 -14.73 -10.85 -52.07
CA THR A 461 -14.69 -10.34 -53.44
C THR A 461 -16.09 -10.07 -54.04
N ALA A 462 -17.16 -10.42 -53.34
CA ALA A 462 -18.54 -10.24 -53.84
C ALA A 462 -19.29 -9.02 -53.22
N ALA A 463 -18.69 -8.28 -52.31
CA ALA A 463 -19.34 -7.14 -51.61
C ALA A 463 -18.88 -5.75 -52.11
N VAL A 464 -18.12 -5.67 -53.20
CA VAL A 464 -17.55 -4.39 -53.69
C VAL A 464 -18.31 -3.82 -54.91
N THR A 465 -19.43 -4.40 -55.33
CA THR A 465 -20.23 -3.87 -56.44
C THR A 465 -21.71 -3.77 -56.09
N SER A 466 -22.03 -2.90 -55.14
CA SER A 466 -23.36 -2.27 -55.09
C SER A 466 -23.16 -0.78 -54.77
N GLU A 467 -23.15 0.02 -55.84
CA GLU A 467 -23.27 1.48 -55.78
C GLU A 467 -24.62 1.85 -55.13
N HIS A 468 -24.62 2.12 -53.84
CA HIS A 468 -25.60 3.03 -53.24
C HIS A 468 -24.88 4.30 -52.84
N PRO A 469 -25.40 5.50 -53.14
CA PRO A 469 -24.78 6.74 -52.75
C PRO A 469 -24.79 6.81 -51.20
N VAL A 470 -23.59 6.87 -50.64
CA VAL A 470 -23.37 7.17 -49.21
C VAL A 470 -23.96 8.57 -48.98
N PRO A 471 -24.88 8.77 -48.05
CA PRO A 471 -25.32 10.12 -47.70
C PRO A 471 -24.08 10.89 -47.23
N VAL A 472 -23.88 12.08 -47.80
CA VAL A 472 -22.85 13.05 -47.38
C VAL A 472 -23.06 13.25 -45.89
N GLY A 473 -22.10 12.79 -45.06
CA GLY A 473 -22.21 12.87 -43.61
C GLY A 473 -22.37 14.34 -43.19
N ASP A 474 -23.18 14.54 -42.20
CA ASP A 474 -23.36 15.82 -41.53
C ASP A 474 -21.97 16.39 -41.18
N PRO A 475 -21.62 17.62 -41.64
CA PRO A 475 -20.29 18.20 -41.40
C PRO A 475 -19.94 18.23 -39.91
N GLU A 476 -20.91 18.44 -39.03
CA GLU A 476 -20.72 18.45 -37.58
C GLU A 476 -20.26 17.09 -37.03
N VAL A 477 -20.76 15.98 -37.57
CA VAL A 477 -20.33 14.63 -37.19
C VAL A 477 -18.89 14.35 -37.66
N MET A 478 -18.48 14.87 -38.81
CA MET A 478 -17.12 14.75 -39.32
C MET A 478 -16.13 15.53 -38.45
N GLU A 479 -16.49 16.70 -37.94
CA GLU A 479 -15.69 17.52 -37.05
C GLU A 479 -15.54 16.85 -35.66
N ILE A 480 -16.61 16.27 -35.10
CA ILE A 480 -16.56 15.50 -33.86
C ILE A 480 -15.62 14.30 -34.03
N MET A 481 -15.69 13.58 -35.15
CA MET A 481 -14.76 12.47 -35.44
C MET A 481 -13.32 12.94 -35.57
N ALA A 482 -13.09 14.11 -36.18
CA ALA A 482 -11.75 14.70 -36.30
C ALA A 482 -11.18 15.06 -34.93
N LEU A 483 -11.95 15.69 -34.04
CA LEU A 483 -11.55 16.04 -32.67
C LEU A 483 -11.25 14.80 -31.81
N LYS A 484 -11.97 13.68 -32.02
CA LYS A 484 -11.75 12.41 -31.32
C LYS A 484 -10.64 11.55 -31.91
N SER A 485 -10.11 11.85 -33.09
CA SER A 485 -9.19 11.01 -33.85
C SER A 485 -7.78 10.86 -33.26
N ARG A 486 -7.40 11.62 -32.25
CA ARG A 486 -6.02 11.75 -31.70
C ARG A 486 -4.94 12.04 -32.78
N ASN A 487 -5.35 12.43 -33.97
CA ASN A 487 -4.43 12.85 -35.03
C ASN A 487 -4.29 14.38 -34.94
N ARG A 488 -3.07 14.84 -34.62
CA ARG A 488 -2.78 16.26 -34.40
C ARG A 488 -3.25 17.14 -35.55
N ASP A 489 -2.95 16.75 -36.79
CA ASP A 489 -3.25 17.56 -37.97
C ASP A 489 -4.74 17.69 -38.23
N ARG A 490 -5.50 16.61 -38.00
CA ARG A 490 -6.98 16.63 -38.12
C ARG A 490 -7.64 17.44 -37.01
N VAL A 491 -7.12 17.39 -35.79
CA VAL A 491 -7.62 18.19 -34.67
C VAL A 491 -7.33 19.66 -34.90
N LEU A 492 -6.11 19.99 -35.37
CA LEU A 492 -5.74 21.37 -35.67
C LEU A 492 -6.53 21.96 -36.84
N SER A 493 -6.93 21.16 -37.84
CA SER A 493 -7.78 21.67 -38.95
C SER A 493 -9.14 22.11 -38.45
N VAL A 494 -9.72 21.47 -37.43
CA VAL A 494 -11.02 21.89 -36.85
C VAL A 494 -10.85 23.05 -35.86
N LEU A 495 -9.79 23.03 -35.02
CA LEU A 495 -9.57 24.10 -34.03
C LEU A 495 -9.16 25.45 -34.64
N ARG A 496 -8.61 25.46 -35.86
CA ARG A 496 -8.12 26.64 -36.56
C ARG A 496 -9.06 27.13 -37.65
N ASP A 497 -10.27 26.59 -37.72
CA ASP A 497 -11.24 26.98 -38.73
C ASP A 497 -11.59 28.49 -38.61
N GLU A 498 -11.62 29.19 -39.74
CA GLU A 498 -11.83 30.64 -39.79
C GLU A 498 -13.26 31.02 -39.44
N GLU A 499 -14.23 30.13 -39.67
CA GLU A 499 -15.66 30.37 -39.38
C GLU A 499 -15.98 30.29 -37.87
N GLY A 500 -15.02 29.86 -37.05
CA GLY A 500 -15.19 29.72 -35.61
C GLY A 500 -15.83 28.38 -35.20
N LEU A 501 -15.57 27.95 -33.99
CA LEU A 501 -16.05 26.65 -33.50
C LEU A 501 -17.52 26.77 -33.05
N PRO A 502 -18.44 25.93 -33.55
CA PRO A 502 -19.82 25.92 -33.07
C PRO A 502 -19.89 25.55 -31.58
N ALA A 503 -20.82 26.14 -30.84
CA ALA A 503 -21.01 25.92 -29.41
C ALA A 503 -21.27 24.44 -29.07
N THR A 504 -21.82 23.68 -29.99
CA THR A 504 -22.09 22.24 -29.90
C THR A 504 -20.81 21.40 -29.80
N LEU A 505 -19.68 21.89 -30.31
CA LEU A 505 -18.38 21.18 -30.27
C LEU A 505 -17.57 21.46 -29.00
N VAL A 506 -17.96 22.44 -28.18
CA VAL A 506 -17.27 22.81 -26.93
C VAL A 506 -17.02 21.61 -26.01
N PRO A 507 -17.98 20.69 -25.74
CA PRO A 507 -17.75 19.50 -24.91
C PRO A 507 -16.67 18.58 -25.46
N HIS A 508 -16.44 18.57 -26.77
CA HIS A 508 -15.44 17.73 -27.42
C HIS A 508 -14.04 18.38 -27.47
N VAL A 509 -13.94 19.69 -27.30
CA VAL A 509 -12.68 20.44 -27.25
C VAL A 509 -12.12 20.47 -25.83
N ILE A 510 -12.96 20.50 -24.78
CA ILE A 510 -12.49 20.52 -23.38
C ILE A 510 -11.51 19.39 -23.04
N PRO A 511 -11.72 18.12 -23.44
CA PRO A 511 -10.76 17.04 -23.19
C PRO A 511 -9.39 17.24 -23.87
N LEU A 512 -9.33 18.04 -24.95
CA LEU A 512 -8.08 18.31 -25.67
C LEU A 512 -7.15 19.27 -24.91
N LEU A 513 -7.65 19.99 -23.90
CA LEU A 513 -6.84 20.79 -22.99
C LEU A 513 -5.83 19.95 -22.19
N ALA A 514 -6.10 18.66 -22.03
CA ALA A 514 -5.20 17.70 -21.38
C ALA A 514 -4.19 17.07 -22.34
N TRP A 515 -4.20 17.43 -23.64
CA TRP A 515 -3.31 16.88 -24.64
C TRP A 515 -2.35 17.96 -25.15
N ASP A 516 -1.13 17.97 -24.60
CA ASP A 516 -0.09 18.99 -24.82
C ASP A 516 0.12 19.42 -26.30
N PRO A 517 0.12 18.52 -27.31
CA PRO A 517 0.36 18.91 -28.70
C PRO A 517 -0.67 19.85 -29.32
N VAL A 518 -1.86 19.98 -28.73
CA VAL A 518 -2.98 20.79 -29.24
C VAL A 518 -3.61 21.69 -28.18
N ALA A 519 -3.18 21.60 -26.93
CA ALA A 519 -3.77 22.30 -25.79
C ALA A 519 -3.81 23.84 -25.99
N GLU A 520 -2.77 24.43 -26.54
CA GLU A 520 -2.69 25.88 -26.79
C GLU A 520 -3.72 26.35 -27.84
N ASP A 521 -3.88 25.58 -28.92
CA ASP A 521 -4.87 25.87 -29.97
C ASP A 521 -6.31 25.63 -29.45
N ALA A 522 -6.53 24.61 -28.61
CA ALA A 522 -7.81 24.37 -27.96
C ALA A 522 -8.21 25.52 -27.01
N VAL A 523 -7.27 26.08 -26.23
CA VAL A 523 -7.51 27.28 -25.41
C VAL A 523 -7.87 28.48 -26.27
N LYS A 524 -7.18 28.71 -27.39
CA LYS A 524 -7.47 29.82 -28.32
C LYS A 524 -8.88 29.69 -28.95
N ALA A 525 -9.23 28.47 -29.34
CA ALA A 525 -10.56 28.20 -29.92
C ALA A 525 -11.69 28.41 -28.90
N LEU A 526 -11.54 27.93 -27.67
CA LEU A 526 -12.54 28.14 -26.61
C LEU A 526 -12.65 29.60 -26.18
N ARG A 527 -11.59 30.36 -26.23
CA ARG A 527 -11.60 31.79 -25.88
C ARG A 527 -12.37 32.61 -26.92
N LYS A 528 -12.25 32.28 -28.21
CA LYS A 528 -13.04 32.94 -29.30
C LYS A 528 -14.55 32.73 -29.12
N ILE A 529 -14.99 31.63 -28.48
CA ILE A 529 -16.42 31.36 -28.23
C ILE A 529 -16.93 32.14 -27.00
N ALA A 530 -16.04 32.45 -26.06
CA ALA A 530 -16.37 33.13 -24.81
C ALA A 530 -16.41 34.67 -24.96
N GLU A 531 -15.84 35.23 -26.03
CA GLU A 531 -15.93 36.65 -26.43
C GLU A 531 -17.15 36.91 -27.30
#